data_254eab632f48b062db8c606f45fab281
#
_entry.id   254eab632f48b062db8c606f45fab281
#
_cell.length_a   1.000
_cell.length_b   1.000
_cell.length_c   1.000
_cell.angle_alpha   90.00
_cell.angle_beta   90.00
_cell.angle_gamma   90.00
#
_symmetry.space_group_name_H-M   'P 1'
#
loop_
_entity.id
_entity.type
_entity.pdbx_description
1 polymer ?
#
loop_
_entity_poly.entity_id
_entity_poly.type
_entity_poly.pdbx_seq_one_letter_code
_entity_poly.pdbx_strand_id
1 'polypeptide(L)'
;MSLFITFEGPEGSGKSTQARLLYSHLHARGYPVILVREPGGTRIGDMIRRIVLDLQHTEMADTTEMLLFSAARAQLVNQVILPYLDQGGIVLCDRYADSTYAYQGFGLGRDMDELRAITAIATGGLLPDLTIYLDLTADEGLERKRRKRQEHDASRPAPPPLQLPSELPRPGAPPETRAAQVEWNRLDAREVEYHRRVAEGYRKLIEQEPERWH
;
A
#
# COMPACT_ATOMS: atom_id res chain seq x y z
N MET A 1 -9.58 21.58 7.35
CA MET A 1 -8.81 20.69 8.22
C MET A 1 -8.40 19.52 7.33
N SER A 2 -7.11 19.38 7.03
CA SER A 2 -6.59 18.25 6.26
C SER A 2 -6.19 17.12 7.21
N LEU A 3 -6.28 15.87 6.74
CA LEU A 3 -5.89 14.71 7.53
C LEU A 3 -5.34 13.62 6.62
N PHE A 4 -4.17 13.11 6.93
CA PHE A 4 -3.53 12.01 6.20
C PHE A 4 -3.48 10.76 7.07
N ILE A 5 -4.26 9.74 6.71
CA ILE A 5 -4.38 8.48 7.46
C ILE A 5 -3.85 7.34 6.60
N THR A 6 -2.97 6.52 7.17
CA THR A 6 -2.43 5.33 6.52
C THR A 6 -2.92 4.04 7.19
N PHE A 7 -3.04 2.97 6.40
CA PHE A 7 -3.37 1.63 6.88
C PHE A 7 -2.19 0.72 6.66
N GLU A 8 -1.65 0.17 7.74
CA GLU A 8 -0.45 -0.66 7.72
C GLU A 8 -0.69 -2.02 8.37
N GLY A 9 0.21 -2.95 8.11
CA GLY A 9 0.17 -4.30 8.65
C GLY A 9 0.59 -5.37 7.65
N PRO A 10 0.75 -6.63 8.08
CA PRO A 10 1.19 -7.74 7.24
C PRO A 10 0.18 -8.09 6.15
N GLU A 11 0.57 -9.00 5.25
CA GLU A 11 -0.30 -9.49 4.19
C GLU A 11 -1.56 -10.14 4.77
N GLY A 12 -2.70 -9.98 4.09
CA GLY A 12 -3.96 -10.59 4.50
C GLY A 12 -4.63 -9.98 5.75
N SER A 13 -4.04 -8.94 6.39
CA SER A 13 -4.57 -8.34 7.63
C SER A 13 -5.90 -7.58 7.46
N GLY A 14 -6.32 -7.29 6.23
CA GLY A 14 -7.62 -6.63 5.99
C GLY A 14 -7.54 -5.13 5.71
N LYS A 15 -6.35 -4.54 5.57
CA LYS A 15 -6.12 -3.10 5.32
C LYS A 15 -7.06 -2.50 4.27
N SER A 16 -7.04 -3.05 3.06
CA SER A 16 -7.89 -2.55 1.96
C SER A 16 -9.39 -2.62 2.27
N THR A 17 -9.81 -3.55 3.10
CA THR A 17 -11.21 -3.67 3.54
C THR A 17 -11.55 -2.55 4.52
N GLN A 18 -10.73 -2.36 5.54
CA GLN A 18 -10.94 -1.33 6.56
C GLN A 18 -10.82 0.08 5.96
N ALA A 19 -9.84 0.31 5.08
CA ALA A 19 -9.69 1.57 4.39
C ALA A 19 -10.94 1.93 3.55
N ARG A 20 -11.53 0.96 2.83
CA ARG A 20 -12.79 1.17 2.10
C ARG A 20 -13.99 1.42 3.01
N LEU A 21 -14.08 0.73 4.13
CA LEU A 21 -15.16 0.95 5.10
C LEU A 21 -15.08 2.35 5.70
N LEU A 22 -13.89 2.80 6.10
CA LEU A 22 -13.68 4.15 6.60
C LEU A 22 -13.96 5.20 5.52
N TYR A 23 -13.49 4.97 4.28
CA TYR A 23 -13.81 5.83 3.15
C TYR A 23 -15.32 5.98 2.97
N SER A 24 -16.05 4.88 2.89
CA SER A 24 -17.51 4.89 2.70
C SER A 24 -18.22 5.62 3.84
N HIS A 25 -17.77 5.43 5.07
CA HIS A 25 -18.32 6.09 6.26
C HIS A 25 -18.12 7.61 6.24
N LEU A 26 -16.91 8.08 5.91
CA LEU A 26 -16.61 9.52 5.84
C LEU A 26 -17.32 10.17 4.66
N HIS A 27 -17.28 9.52 3.50
CA HIS A 27 -17.95 10.01 2.29
C HIS A 27 -19.46 10.16 2.49
N ALA A 28 -20.12 9.18 3.11
CA ALA A 28 -21.56 9.24 3.41
C ALA A 28 -21.92 10.38 4.38
N ARG A 29 -20.96 10.89 5.14
CA ARG A 29 -21.10 12.07 6.03
C ARG A 29 -20.75 13.40 5.37
N GLY A 30 -20.41 13.37 4.08
CA GLY A 30 -20.09 14.59 3.32
C GLY A 30 -18.67 15.12 3.53
N TYR A 31 -17.76 14.35 4.14
CA TYR A 31 -16.36 14.76 4.24
C TYR A 31 -15.67 14.68 2.88
N PRO A 32 -14.82 15.66 2.53
CA PRO A 32 -13.97 15.58 1.35
C PRO A 32 -12.87 14.53 1.60
N VAL A 33 -13.08 13.30 1.12
CA VAL A 33 -12.17 12.17 1.37
C VAL A 33 -11.83 11.45 0.07
N ILE A 34 -10.58 11.05 -0.07
CA ILE A 34 -10.13 10.13 -1.12
C ILE A 34 -9.48 8.89 -0.50
N LEU A 35 -9.52 7.79 -1.25
CA LEU A 35 -8.82 6.56 -0.92
C LEU A 35 -7.81 6.24 -2.02
N VAL A 36 -6.55 6.16 -1.64
CA VAL A 36 -5.44 5.79 -2.50
C VAL A 36 -4.72 4.55 -1.96
N ARG A 37 -3.81 3.98 -2.73
CA ARG A 37 -3.01 2.81 -2.32
C ARG A 37 -1.61 2.86 -2.88
N GLU A 38 -0.67 2.23 -2.20
CA GLU A 38 0.69 1.98 -2.68
C GLU A 38 0.99 0.48 -2.91
N PRO A 39 1.88 0.17 -3.87
CA PRO A 39 2.28 1.05 -4.96
C PRO A 39 1.13 1.26 -5.94
N GLY A 40 1.06 2.44 -6.59
CA GLY A 40 0.02 2.76 -7.56
C GLY A 40 -0.71 4.07 -7.28
N GLY A 41 -1.98 4.15 -7.68
CA GLY A 41 -2.85 5.32 -7.46
C GLY A 41 -2.65 6.47 -8.45
N THR A 42 -1.73 6.33 -9.41
CA THR A 42 -1.53 7.21 -10.56
C THR A 42 -1.18 6.38 -11.78
N ARG A 43 -1.33 6.94 -12.99
CA ARG A 43 -0.99 6.21 -14.21
C ARG A 43 0.46 5.67 -14.20
N ILE A 44 1.42 6.50 -13.80
CA ILE A 44 2.84 6.10 -13.70
C ILE A 44 3.01 5.10 -12.55
N GLY A 45 2.44 5.37 -11.38
CA GLY A 45 2.51 4.48 -10.23
C GLY A 45 1.93 3.09 -10.52
N ASP A 46 0.83 3.01 -11.29
CA ASP A 46 0.23 1.73 -11.66
C ASP A 46 1.07 0.95 -12.71
N MET A 47 1.82 1.65 -13.57
CA MET A 47 2.82 1.00 -14.44
C MET A 47 3.97 0.41 -13.61
N ILE A 48 4.48 1.17 -12.65
CA ILE A 48 5.52 0.68 -11.72
C ILE A 48 4.99 -0.49 -10.89
N ARG A 49 3.74 -0.42 -10.41
CA ARG A 49 3.10 -1.52 -9.68
C ARG A 49 3.12 -2.82 -10.47
N ARG A 50 2.82 -2.79 -11.76
CA ARG A 50 2.86 -4.00 -12.62
C ARG A 50 4.25 -4.60 -12.66
N ILE A 51 5.29 -3.76 -12.76
CA ILE A 51 6.68 -4.24 -12.78
C ILE A 51 7.05 -4.85 -11.42
N VAL A 52 6.82 -4.13 -10.32
CA VAL A 52 7.33 -4.53 -9.01
C VAL A 52 6.60 -5.72 -8.41
N LEU A 53 5.34 -5.97 -8.82
CA LEU A 53 4.52 -7.06 -8.29
C LEU A 53 4.43 -8.28 -9.21
N ASP A 54 4.97 -8.21 -10.43
CA ASP A 54 4.91 -9.32 -11.39
C ASP A 54 5.70 -10.53 -10.88
N LEU A 55 5.03 -11.70 -10.87
CA LEU A 55 5.63 -12.98 -10.47
C LEU A 55 6.78 -13.44 -11.38
N GLN A 56 6.82 -12.92 -12.62
CA GLN A 56 7.84 -13.31 -13.60
C GLN A 56 9.17 -12.59 -13.37
N HIS A 57 9.19 -11.45 -12.67
CA HIS A 57 10.41 -10.67 -12.42
C HIS A 57 11.19 -11.20 -11.20
N THR A 58 11.60 -12.47 -11.27
CA THR A 58 12.35 -13.14 -10.20
C THR A 58 13.78 -12.66 -10.05
N GLU A 59 14.34 -12.07 -11.11
CA GLU A 59 15.70 -11.49 -11.17
C GLU A 59 15.82 -10.09 -10.60
N MET A 60 14.68 -9.49 -10.16
CA MET A 60 14.68 -8.11 -9.66
C MET A 60 15.56 -7.96 -8.43
N ALA A 61 16.59 -7.13 -8.56
CA ALA A 61 17.47 -6.79 -7.43
C ALA A 61 16.72 -6.01 -6.35
N ASP A 62 17.07 -6.24 -5.07
CA ASP A 62 16.42 -5.58 -3.92
C ASP A 62 16.53 -4.05 -4.00
N THR A 63 17.62 -3.50 -4.50
CA THR A 63 17.78 -2.06 -4.73
C THR A 63 16.81 -1.55 -5.80
N THR A 64 16.61 -2.29 -6.89
CA THR A 64 15.62 -1.96 -7.92
C THR A 64 14.20 -1.97 -7.36
N GLU A 65 13.84 -2.97 -6.56
CA GLU A 65 12.55 -3.06 -5.89
C GLU A 65 12.30 -1.82 -5.01
N MET A 66 13.24 -1.50 -4.14
CA MET A 66 13.17 -0.34 -3.25
C MET A 66 12.98 0.98 -4.02
N LEU A 67 13.76 1.19 -5.09
CA LEU A 67 13.66 2.40 -5.90
C LEU A 67 12.34 2.49 -6.67
N LEU A 68 11.80 1.37 -7.14
CA LEU A 68 10.50 1.33 -7.81
C LEU A 68 9.35 1.68 -6.84
N PHE A 69 9.36 1.15 -5.62
CA PHE A 69 8.38 1.55 -4.60
C PHE A 69 8.48 3.03 -4.29
N SER A 70 9.69 3.55 -4.13
CA SER A 70 9.93 4.98 -3.84
C SER A 70 9.50 5.88 -5.01
N ALA A 71 9.75 5.47 -6.26
CA ALA A 71 9.31 6.21 -7.44
C ALA A 71 7.78 6.26 -7.57
N ALA A 72 7.09 5.13 -7.32
CA ALA A 72 5.63 5.10 -7.32
C ALA A 72 5.05 6.01 -6.23
N ARG A 73 5.66 6.01 -5.03
CA ARG A 73 5.28 6.89 -3.91
C ARG A 73 5.48 8.35 -4.26
N ALA A 74 6.65 8.73 -4.78
CA ALA A 74 6.93 10.10 -5.17
C ALA A 74 5.89 10.63 -6.16
N GLN A 75 5.49 9.82 -7.14
CA GLN A 75 4.46 10.20 -8.10
C GLN A 75 3.09 10.37 -7.41
N LEU A 76 2.70 9.47 -6.52
CA LEU A 76 1.42 9.52 -5.80
C LEU A 76 1.36 10.74 -4.86
N VAL A 77 2.41 10.99 -4.10
CA VAL A 77 2.49 12.12 -3.17
C VAL A 77 2.35 13.45 -3.90
N ASN A 78 3.16 13.66 -4.93
CA ASN A 78 3.18 14.95 -5.65
C ASN A 78 1.92 15.18 -6.50
N GLN A 79 1.37 14.13 -7.11
CA GLN A 79 0.26 14.28 -8.03
C GLN A 79 -1.10 14.26 -7.35
N VAL A 80 -1.23 13.57 -6.22
CA VAL A 80 -2.54 13.29 -5.61
C VAL A 80 -2.60 13.70 -4.14
N ILE A 81 -1.68 13.20 -3.29
CA ILE A 81 -1.83 13.34 -1.84
C ILE A 81 -1.66 14.81 -1.43
N LEU A 82 -0.53 15.43 -1.75
CA LEU A 82 -0.26 16.83 -1.39
C LEU A 82 -1.32 17.78 -1.93
N PRO A 83 -1.67 17.77 -3.24
CA PRO A 83 -2.70 18.67 -3.76
C PRO A 83 -4.08 18.50 -3.10
N TYR A 84 -4.41 17.30 -2.65
CA TYR A 84 -5.69 17.05 -1.98
C TYR A 84 -5.69 17.49 -0.52
N LEU A 85 -4.57 17.30 0.19
CA LEU A 85 -4.38 17.81 1.54
C LEU A 85 -4.37 19.36 1.56
N ASP A 86 -3.74 20.01 0.57
CA ASP A 86 -3.70 21.46 0.43
C ASP A 86 -5.11 22.08 0.25
N GLN A 87 -6.04 21.33 -0.33
CA GLN A 87 -7.45 21.71 -0.44
C GLN A 87 -8.28 21.44 0.83
N GLY A 88 -7.65 20.98 1.91
CA GLY A 88 -8.33 20.66 3.18
C GLY A 88 -9.02 19.30 3.19
N GLY A 89 -8.67 18.39 2.28
CA GLY A 89 -9.25 17.07 2.17
C GLY A 89 -8.65 16.04 3.14
N ILE A 90 -9.33 14.91 3.26
CA ILE A 90 -8.89 13.72 4.00
C ILE A 90 -8.34 12.70 3.00
N VAL A 91 -7.12 12.26 3.21
CA VAL A 91 -6.50 11.19 2.41
C VAL A 91 -6.39 9.91 3.24
N LEU A 92 -6.99 8.84 2.74
CA LEU A 92 -6.79 7.49 3.27
C LEU A 92 -5.84 6.75 2.31
N CYS A 93 -4.79 6.15 2.83
CA CYS A 93 -3.80 5.42 2.01
C CYS A 93 -3.64 3.98 2.50
N ASP A 94 -3.91 3.02 1.62
CA ASP A 94 -3.63 1.60 1.88
C ASP A 94 -2.15 1.34 1.59
N ARG A 95 -1.32 1.33 2.64
CA ARG A 95 0.14 1.32 2.70
C ARG A 95 0.78 2.67 2.36
N TYR A 96 1.90 2.95 3.04
CA TYR A 96 2.74 4.13 2.82
C TYR A 96 4.20 3.83 3.18
N ALA A 97 4.92 4.81 3.69
CA ALA A 97 6.35 4.74 4.02
C ALA A 97 6.72 3.60 4.97
N ASP A 98 5.89 3.33 5.97
CA ASP A 98 6.11 2.28 6.97
C ASP A 98 6.17 0.89 6.34
N SER A 99 5.42 0.66 5.24
CA SER A 99 5.56 -0.56 4.45
C SER A 99 6.98 -0.72 3.88
N THR A 100 7.64 0.34 3.44
CA THR A 100 9.03 0.26 2.96
C THR A 100 9.98 -0.13 4.09
N TYR A 101 9.83 0.48 5.26
CA TYR A 101 10.67 0.13 6.41
C TYR A 101 10.45 -1.32 6.87
N ALA A 102 9.20 -1.78 6.91
CA ALA A 102 8.90 -3.16 7.28
C ALA A 102 9.38 -4.18 6.23
N TYR A 103 9.11 -3.95 4.95
CA TYR A 103 9.35 -4.92 3.87
C TYR A 103 10.81 -4.89 3.39
N GLN A 104 11.33 -3.72 3.01
CA GLN A 104 12.70 -3.59 2.52
C GLN A 104 13.70 -3.49 3.67
N GLY A 105 13.36 -2.83 4.79
CA GLY A 105 14.20 -2.73 5.96
C GLY A 105 14.27 -4.07 6.71
N PHE A 106 13.27 -4.39 7.49
CA PHE A 106 13.29 -5.60 8.33
C PHE A 106 13.18 -6.89 7.51
N GLY A 107 12.37 -6.90 6.45
CA GLY A 107 12.17 -8.08 5.60
C GLY A 107 13.42 -8.47 4.81
N LEU A 108 14.04 -7.53 4.11
CA LEU A 108 15.23 -7.73 3.28
C LEU A 108 16.57 -7.42 3.99
N GLY A 109 16.52 -6.76 5.15
CA GLY A 109 17.72 -6.36 5.89
C GLY A 109 18.44 -5.16 5.28
N ARG A 110 17.73 -4.28 4.56
CA ARG A 110 18.29 -3.03 4.02
C ARG A 110 18.54 -2.05 5.15
N ASP A 111 19.56 -1.18 4.95
CA ASP A 111 19.90 -0.14 5.89
C ASP A 111 18.73 0.85 6.09
N MET A 112 18.37 1.12 7.34
CA MET A 112 17.22 1.95 7.68
C MET A 112 17.46 3.43 7.40
N ASP A 113 18.69 3.91 7.51
CA ASP A 113 19.02 5.31 7.24
C ASP A 113 18.98 5.60 5.75
N GLU A 114 19.45 4.63 4.91
CA GLU A 114 19.29 4.68 3.46
C GLU A 114 17.80 4.74 3.08
N LEU A 115 16.96 3.89 3.68
CA LEU A 115 15.53 3.85 3.41
C LEU A 115 14.82 5.16 3.84
N ARG A 116 15.19 5.71 4.99
CA ARG A 116 14.66 7.00 5.47
C ARG A 116 15.05 8.14 4.52
N ALA A 117 16.31 8.19 4.08
CA ALA A 117 16.76 9.21 3.15
C ALA A 117 16.01 9.17 1.81
N ILE A 118 15.87 7.98 1.22
CA ILE A 118 15.11 7.79 -0.03
C ILE A 118 13.64 8.12 0.16
N THR A 119 13.05 7.71 1.28
CA THR A 119 11.64 8.02 1.59
C THR A 119 11.43 9.51 1.76
N ALA A 120 12.34 10.21 2.45
CA ALA A 120 12.25 11.68 2.60
C ALA A 120 12.29 12.39 1.24
N ILE A 121 13.13 11.95 0.31
CA ILE A 121 13.16 12.46 -1.07
C ILE A 121 11.81 12.17 -1.78
N ALA A 122 11.30 10.94 -1.67
CA ALA A 122 10.08 10.53 -2.37
C ALA A 122 8.82 11.23 -1.84
N THR A 123 8.79 11.57 -0.56
CA THR A 123 7.60 12.14 0.11
C THR A 123 7.66 13.65 0.32
N GLY A 124 8.85 14.26 0.11
CA GLY A 124 9.10 15.64 0.55
C GLY A 124 8.99 15.82 2.07
N GLY A 125 9.18 14.74 2.84
CA GLY A 125 9.05 14.72 4.29
C GLY A 125 7.62 14.58 4.80
N LEU A 126 6.63 14.35 3.94
CA LEU A 126 5.23 14.15 4.34
C LEU A 126 5.10 12.88 5.19
N LEU A 127 4.61 13.05 6.42
CA LEU A 127 4.27 11.97 7.35
C LEU A 127 2.74 11.87 7.53
N PRO A 128 2.19 10.68 7.80
CA PRO A 128 0.78 10.55 8.16
C PRO A 128 0.51 11.16 9.54
N ASP A 129 -0.67 11.78 9.69
CA ASP A 129 -1.19 12.24 10.99
C ASP A 129 -1.59 11.05 11.88
N LEU A 130 -2.02 9.95 11.25
CA LEU A 130 -2.49 8.74 11.93
C LEU A 130 -2.14 7.51 11.10
N THR A 131 -1.56 6.51 11.72
CA THR A 131 -1.36 5.18 11.13
C THR A 131 -2.20 4.13 11.84
N ILE A 132 -3.13 3.50 11.12
CA ILE A 132 -3.95 2.40 11.63
C ILE A 132 -3.23 1.08 11.32
N TYR A 133 -2.80 0.40 12.37
CA TYR A 133 -2.13 -0.90 12.25
C TYR A 133 -3.12 -2.05 12.44
N LEU A 134 -3.17 -2.95 11.47
CA LEU A 134 -3.96 -4.17 11.59
C LEU A 134 -3.04 -5.33 11.94
N ASP A 135 -2.97 -5.64 13.24
CA ASP A 135 -2.13 -6.73 13.73
C ASP A 135 -2.70 -8.10 13.32
N LEU A 136 -1.82 -8.89 12.73
CA LEU A 136 -2.09 -10.27 12.34
C LEU A 136 -0.76 -11.01 12.26
N THR A 137 -0.76 -12.30 12.57
CA THR A 137 0.44 -13.11 12.35
C THR A 137 0.71 -13.29 10.87
N ALA A 138 1.99 -13.41 10.48
CA ALA A 138 2.37 -13.62 9.09
C ALA A 138 1.73 -14.92 8.52
N ASP A 139 1.70 -15.98 9.34
CA ASP A 139 1.15 -17.28 8.96
C ASP A 139 -0.35 -17.19 8.65
N GLU A 140 -1.15 -16.59 9.55
CA GLU A 140 -2.59 -16.36 9.34
C GLU A 140 -2.88 -15.47 8.14
N GLY A 141 -2.09 -14.42 7.96
CA GLY A 141 -2.24 -13.49 6.84
C GLY A 141 -2.02 -14.17 5.48
N LEU A 142 -0.95 -14.93 5.36
CA LEU A 142 -0.64 -15.70 4.14
C LEU A 142 -1.69 -16.79 3.88
N GLU A 143 -2.16 -17.48 4.91
CA GLU A 143 -3.22 -18.49 4.77
C GLU A 143 -4.53 -17.88 4.27
N ARG A 144 -4.96 -16.75 4.86
CA ARG A 144 -6.15 -16.00 4.38
C ARG A 144 -6.01 -15.60 2.91
N LYS A 145 -4.81 -15.17 2.50
CA LYS A 145 -4.54 -14.76 1.12
C LYS A 145 -4.54 -15.94 0.16
N ARG A 146 -3.94 -17.09 0.55
CA ARG A 146 -3.95 -18.34 -0.22
C ARG A 146 -5.38 -18.87 -0.41
N ARG A 147 -6.18 -18.89 0.66
CA ARG A 147 -7.58 -19.33 0.58
C ARG A 147 -8.40 -18.47 -0.38
N LYS A 148 -8.30 -17.15 -0.27
CA LYS A 148 -8.98 -16.23 -1.20
C LYS A 148 -8.54 -16.42 -2.65
N ARG A 149 -7.26 -16.71 -2.88
CA ARG A 149 -6.77 -17.04 -4.22
C ARG A 149 -7.43 -18.31 -4.77
N GLN A 150 -7.48 -19.38 -3.98
CA GLN A 150 -8.10 -20.63 -4.38
C GLN A 150 -9.60 -20.46 -4.70
N GLU A 151 -10.33 -19.73 -3.87
CA GLU A 151 -11.74 -19.38 -4.08
C GLU A 151 -11.94 -18.57 -5.38
N HIS A 152 -11.04 -17.63 -5.66
CA HIS A 152 -11.07 -16.81 -6.87
C HIS A 152 -10.71 -17.63 -8.12
N ASP A 153 -9.67 -18.44 -8.08
CA ASP A 153 -9.25 -19.28 -9.21
C ASP A 153 -10.30 -20.34 -9.56
N ALA A 154 -11.04 -20.86 -8.58
CA ALA A 154 -12.15 -21.79 -8.78
C ALA A 154 -13.40 -21.14 -9.42
N SER A 155 -13.54 -19.80 -9.35
CA SER A 155 -14.72 -19.07 -9.84
C SER A 155 -14.52 -18.31 -11.16
N ARG A 156 -13.35 -18.43 -11.82
CA ARG A 156 -12.92 -17.51 -12.90
C ARG A 156 -13.15 -18.04 -14.32
N PRO A 157 -13.90 -17.31 -15.18
CA PRO A 157 -13.69 -17.32 -16.63
C PRO A 157 -12.44 -16.52 -16.99
N ALA A 158 -11.80 -16.83 -18.14
CA ALA A 158 -10.55 -16.20 -18.60
C ALA A 158 -10.62 -14.66 -18.59
N PRO A 159 -9.54 -13.95 -18.21
CA PRO A 159 -9.56 -12.51 -18.08
C PRO A 159 -9.66 -11.83 -19.46
N PRO A 160 -10.47 -10.74 -19.58
CA PRO A 160 -10.43 -9.89 -20.75
C PRO A 160 -9.09 -9.12 -20.85
N PRO A 161 -8.67 -8.74 -22.07
CA PRO A 161 -7.45 -7.97 -22.24
C PRO A 161 -7.48 -6.63 -21.50
N LEU A 162 -6.34 -6.24 -20.94
CA LEU A 162 -6.17 -5.03 -20.14
C LEU A 162 -6.45 -3.77 -20.93
N GLN A 163 -7.48 -3.02 -20.54
CA GLN A 163 -7.70 -1.64 -20.99
C GLN A 163 -7.15 -0.68 -19.93
N LEU A 164 -6.33 0.28 -20.38
CA LEU A 164 -5.79 1.37 -19.54
C LEU A 164 -6.89 2.41 -19.28
N PRO A 165 -7.05 2.94 -18.06
CA PRO A 165 -7.87 4.11 -17.82
C PRO A 165 -7.27 5.31 -18.55
N SER A 166 -8.09 6.02 -19.32
CA SER A 166 -7.66 7.19 -20.10
C SER A 166 -7.73 8.51 -19.32
N GLU A 167 -8.35 8.54 -18.13
CA GLU A 167 -8.55 9.75 -17.34
C GLU A 167 -8.20 9.53 -15.85
N LEU A 168 -7.73 10.62 -15.20
CA LEU A 168 -7.51 10.69 -13.76
C LEU A 168 -8.86 10.58 -13.02
N PRO A 169 -8.90 9.93 -11.84
CA PRO A 169 -10.09 9.97 -11.00
C PRO A 169 -10.38 11.43 -10.61
N ARG A 170 -11.60 11.88 -10.86
CA ARG A 170 -12.06 13.21 -10.47
C ARG A 170 -12.17 13.26 -8.94
N PRO A 171 -11.85 14.41 -8.29
CA PRO A 171 -12.11 14.59 -6.87
C PRO A 171 -13.56 14.22 -6.54
N GLY A 172 -13.76 13.31 -5.58
CA GLY A 172 -15.10 12.83 -5.20
C GLY A 172 -15.66 11.68 -6.04
N ALA A 173 -14.96 11.19 -7.06
CA ALA A 173 -15.34 9.94 -7.72
C ALA A 173 -15.16 8.77 -6.74
N PRO A 174 -16.16 7.85 -6.62
CA PRO A 174 -15.98 6.65 -5.82
C PRO A 174 -14.75 5.89 -6.35
N PRO A 175 -13.95 5.27 -5.46
CA PRO A 175 -12.84 4.44 -5.90
C PRO A 175 -13.41 3.44 -6.90
N GLU A 176 -12.80 3.37 -8.10
CA GLU A 176 -13.23 2.40 -9.10
C GLU A 176 -13.37 1.05 -8.43
N THR A 177 -14.60 0.55 -8.39
CA THR A 177 -14.95 -0.77 -7.89
C THR A 177 -14.46 -1.86 -8.86
N ARG A 178 -13.20 -1.83 -9.22
CA ARG A 178 -12.54 -3.06 -9.60
C ARG A 178 -12.59 -3.91 -8.34
N ALA A 179 -13.47 -4.91 -8.36
CA ALA A 179 -13.52 -5.93 -7.32
C ALA A 179 -12.09 -6.23 -6.90
N ALA A 180 -11.81 -6.11 -5.59
CA ALA A 180 -10.46 -6.28 -5.07
C ALA A 180 -10.00 -7.67 -5.49
N GLN A 181 -9.32 -7.74 -6.64
CA GLN A 181 -8.75 -8.98 -7.11
C GLN A 181 -7.77 -9.41 -6.04
N VAL A 182 -7.92 -10.62 -5.56
CA VAL A 182 -6.94 -11.22 -4.65
C VAL A 182 -5.69 -11.38 -5.47
N GLU A 183 -4.84 -10.37 -5.42
CA GLU A 183 -3.61 -10.30 -6.17
C GLU A 183 -2.55 -11.07 -5.38
N TRP A 184 -2.30 -12.32 -5.79
CA TRP A 184 -1.10 -13.03 -5.35
C TRP A 184 0.05 -12.54 -6.21
N ASN A 185 1.05 -11.97 -5.59
CA ASN A 185 2.12 -11.25 -6.26
C ASN A 185 3.51 -11.77 -5.83
N ARG A 186 4.57 -11.20 -6.41
CA ARG A 186 5.95 -11.58 -6.16
C ARG A 186 6.36 -11.49 -4.68
N LEU A 187 5.87 -10.52 -3.95
CA LEU A 187 6.15 -10.38 -2.52
C LEU A 187 5.50 -11.48 -1.70
N ASP A 188 4.26 -11.88 -2.06
CA ASP A 188 3.55 -12.97 -1.39
C ASP A 188 4.20 -14.33 -1.60
N ALA A 189 4.92 -14.48 -2.72
CA ALA A 189 5.64 -15.71 -3.06
C ALA A 189 6.94 -15.89 -2.26
N ARG A 190 7.37 -14.89 -1.49
CA ARG A 190 8.55 -14.98 -0.63
C ARG A 190 8.33 -15.98 0.51
N GLU A 191 9.42 -16.46 1.09
CA GLU A 191 9.41 -17.41 2.19
C GLU A 191 8.68 -16.84 3.42
N VAL A 192 8.05 -17.71 4.21
CA VAL A 192 7.29 -17.33 5.41
C VAL A 192 8.16 -16.55 6.40
N GLU A 193 9.44 -16.90 6.51
CA GLU A 193 10.38 -16.22 7.40
C GLU A 193 10.58 -14.74 7.04
N TYR A 194 10.56 -14.41 5.74
CA TYR A 194 10.54 -13.01 5.31
C TYR A 194 9.32 -12.27 5.86
N HIS A 195 8.13 -12.87 5.76
CA HIS A 195 6.89 -12.24 6.25
C HIS A 195 6.85 -12.13 7.78
N ARG A 196 7.49 -13.06 8.50
CA ARG A 196 7.66 -12.96 9.96
C ARG A 196 8.55 -11.78 10.34
N ARG A 197 9.68 -11.58 9.62
CA ARG A 197 10.54 -10.40 9.83
C ARG A 197 9.79 -9.09 9.52
N VAL A 198 8.94 -9.07 8.49
CA VAL A 198 8.09 -7.91 8.18
C VAL A 198 7.12 -7.60 9.32
N ALA A 199 6.43 -8.60 9.85
CA ALA A 199 5.49 -8.42 10.96
C ALA A 199 6.20 -7.93 12.23
N GLU A 200 7.37 -8.49 12.55
CA GLU A 200 8.22 -8.02 13.65
C GLU A 200 8.73 -6.60 13.41
N GLY A 201 9.05 -6.27 12.16
CA GLY A 201 9.46 -4.92 11.74
C GLY A 201 8.40 -3.87 12.05
N TYR A 202 7.13 -4.15 11.76
CA TYR A 202 6.04 -3.25 12.13
C TYR A 202 5.95 -3.01 13.63
N ARG A 203 6.09 -4.06 14.46
CA ARG A 203 6.07 -3.93 15.94
C ARG A 203 7.19 -3.01 16.42
N LYS A 204 8.41 -3.16 15.88
CA LYS A 204 9.52 -2.27 16.21
C LYS A 204 9.31 -0.83 15.77
N LEU A 205 8.67 -0.60 14.61
CA LEU A 205 8.30 0.76 14.17
C LEU A 205 7.27 1.39 15.10
N ILE A 206 6.29 0.63 15.57
CA ILE A 206 5.29 1.08 16.54
C ILE A 206 5.96 1.48 17.85
N GLU A 207 6.89 0.67 18.37
CA GLU A 207 7.63 0.96 19.60
C GLU A 207 8.47 2.25 19.51
N GLN A 208 8.95 2.60 18.30
CA GLN A 208 9.75 3.81 18.08
C GLN A 208 8.91 5.09 18.05
N GLU A 209 7.66 5.03 17.58
CA GLU A 209 6.79 6.20 17.37
C GLU A 209 5.35 5.92 17.87
N PRO A 210 5.13 5.52 19.12
CA PRO A 210 3.84 5.00 19.60
C PRO A 210 2.68 6.00 19.43
N GLU A 211 2.95 7.30 19.47
CA GLU A 211 1.93 8.37 19.38
C GLU A 211 1.21 8.40 18.03
N ARG A 212 1.85 7.93 16.97
CA ARG A 212 1.31 7.96 15.60
C ARG A 212 0.48 6.71 15.25
N TRP A 213 0.65 5.61 15.99
CA TRP A 213 0.05 4.32 15.68
C TRP A 213 -1.18 4.00 16.55
N HIS A 214 -2.20 3.44 15.92
CA HIS A 214 -3.42 2.97 16.57
C HIS A 214 -3.86 1.60 16.06
#